data_e18c743f18eb250679e8a2cd8c30852c
#
_entry.id   e18c743f18eb250679e8a2cd8c30852c
#
_cell.length_a   1.000
_cell.length_b   1.000
_cell.length_c   1.000
_cell.angle_alpha   90.00
_cell.angle_beta   90.00
_cell.angle_gamma   90.00
#
_symmetry.space_group_name_H-M   'P 1'
#
loop_
_entity.id
_entity.type
_entity.pdbx_description
1 polymer ?
#
loop_
_entity_poly.entity_id
_entity_poly.type
_entity_poly.pdbx_seq_one_letter_code
_entity_poly.pdbx_strand_id
1 'polypeptide(L)'
;MKHLFILLSITTLLTSCVSVQEVPNVVGISQAHNRIAVLPIQARVERKIWMSEEKYLELNRLKSEETQQRVYRYLQFYSRNGSLHAEVMSPEEVNSMLHGAGYPNTNLNNNALCSLLHVDAIIYGQIEILEPISEAAAMAFSSMNSNTTLITNIVELDLMLYDANSATQIWDSEQINRGQMGSIKENMQKQVCRRAVRNMPYNLKKNRYKKAYREMNGF
;
A
#
# COMPACT_ATOMS: atom_id res chain seq x y z
N MET A 1 48.51 -12.09 -0.86
CA MET A 1 47.64 -11.11 -1.48
C MET A 1 46.51 -11.73 -2.35
N LYS A 2 46.03 -12.95 -2.08
CA LYS A 2 44.99 -13.62 -2.89
C LYS A 2 43.62 -13.76 -2.18
N HIS A 3 43.50 -13.27 -0.94
CA HIS A 3 42.24 -13.40 -0.16
C HIS A 3 41.47 -12.09 0.03
N LEU A 4 41.92 -10.98 -0.57
CA LEU A 4 41.28 -9.66 -0.41
C LEU A 4 40.18 -9.40 -1.49
N PHE A 5 40.10 -10.23 -2.55
CA PHE A 5 39.15 -10.01 -3.66
C PHE A 5 37.82 -10.76 -3.51
N ILE A 6 37.68 -11.61 -2.48
CA ILE A 6 36.45 -12.44 -2.30
C ILE A 6 35.40 -11.69 -1.45
N LEU A 7 35.74 -10.61 -0.75
CA LEU A 7 34.82 -9.91 0.16
C LEU A 7 34.03 -8.77 -0.49
N LEU A 8 34.27 -8.45 -1.76
CA LEU A 8 33.60 -7.32 -2.45
C LEU A 8 32.42 -7.73 -3.35
N SER A 9 32.01 -8.99 -3.32
CA SER A 9 31.03 -9.51 -4.29
C SER A 9 29.64 -9.85 -3.71
N ILE A 10 29.31 -9.50 -2.45
CA ILE A 10 28.05 -9.94 -1.81
C ILE A 10 27.19 -8.76 -1.32
N THR A 11 27.20 -7.63 -1.99
CA THR A 11 26.31 -6.52 -1.61
C THR A 11 25.48 -5.98 -2.77
N THR A 12 24.96 -6.84 -3.62
CA THR A 12 23.77 -6.48 -4.41
C THR A 12 22.52 -6.70 -3.54
N LEU A 13 22.38 -5.86 -2.53
CA LEU A 13 21.19 -5.78 -1.71
C LEU A 13 20.01 -5.43 -2.62
N LEU A 14 19.03 -6.30 -2.62
CA LEU A 14 17.68 -6.07 -3.12
C LEU A 14 17.16 -4.78 -2.50
N THR A 15 17.33 -3.65 -3.17
CA THR A 15 16.78 -2.37 -2.76
C THR A 15 15.27 -2.39 -2.98
N SER A 16 14.55 -2.96 -2.01
CA SER A 16 13.15 -2.64 -1.83
C SER A 16 13.09 -1.19 -1.38
N CYS A 17 12.85 -0.27 -2.30
CA CYS A 17 12.64 1.13 -1.94
C CYS A 17 11.35 1.21 -1.12
N VAL A 18 11.48 1.66 0.11
CA VAL A 18 10.38 2.03 1.01
C VAL A 18 10.57 3.50 1.31
N SER A 19 9.68 4.35 0.81
CA SER A 19 9.57 5.74 1.22
C SER A 19 8.45 5.88 2.23
N VAL A 20 8.68 6.64 3.29
CA VAL A 20 7.65 7.01 4.27
C VAL A 20 7.85 8.47 4.62
N GLN A 21 6.84 9.29 4.37
CA GLN A 21 6.78 10.70 4.77
C GLN A 21 5.71 10.87 5.84
N GLU A 22 5.97 11.72 6.82
CA GLU A 22 5.05 11.93 7.92
C GLU A 22 5.21 13.33 8.51
N VAL A 23 4.10 13.87 9.01
CA VAL A 23 4.12 15.15 9.74
C VAL A 23 4.69 14.97 11.15
N PRO A 24 5.21 16.04 11.78
CA PRO A 24 5.56 16.00 13.19
C PRO A 24 4.37 15.54 14.05
N ASN A 25 4.64 14.75 15.07
CA ASN A 25 3.62 14.21 15.98
C ASN A 25 2.54 13.32 15.33
N VAL A 26 2.84 12.70 14.19
CA VAL A 26 1.89 11.81 13.49
C VAL A 26 1.31 10.73 14.41
N VAL A 27 2.10 10.22 15.36
CA VAL A 27 1.64 9.21 16.33
C VAL A 27 0.55 9.78 17.25
N GLY A 28 0.74 10.98 17.79
CA GLY A 28 -0.25 11.62 18.64
C GLY A 28 -1.56 11.87 17.91
N ILE A 29 -1.49 12.40 16.68
CA ILE A 29 -2.66 12.62 15.83
C ILE A 29 -3.37 11.29 15.59
N SER A 30 -2.65 10.26 15.16
CA SER A 30 -3.23 8.95 14.82
C SER A 30 -3.85 8.24 16.04
N GLN A 31 -3.31 8.43 17.24
CA GLN A 31 -3.86 7.84 18.46
C GLN A 31 -5.13 8.55 18.95
N ALA A 32 -5.41 9.76 18.48
CA ALA A 32 -6.66 10.47 18.75
C ALA A 32 -7.84 9.99 17.86
N HIS A 33 -7.57 9.24 16.80
CA HIS A 33 -8.62 8.70 15.94
C HIS A 33 -9.40 7.57 16.64
N ASN A 34 -10.73 7.67 16.63
CA ASN A 34 -11.63 6.64 17.13
C ASN A 34 -12.13 5.72 16.00
N ARG A 35 -12.39 6.29 14.82
CA ARG A 35 -12.92 5.56 13.67
C ARG A 35 -12.21 5.96 12.39
N ILE A 36 -11.81 4.97 11.59
CA ILE A 36 -11.10 5.19 10.33
C ILE A 36 -11.70 4.35 9.20
N ALA A 37 -11.56 4.82 7.96
CA ALA A 37 -12.01 4.08 6.79
C ALA A 37 -10.88 3.88 5.78
N VAL A 38 -10.93 2.77 5.05
CA VAL A 38 -10.10 2.53 3.87
C VAL A 38 -10.97 2.74 2.64
N LEU A 39 -10.65 3.73 1.82
CA LEU A 39 -11.34 3.98 0.56
C LEU A 39 -10.95 2.91 -0.48
N PRO A 40 -11.74 2.74 -1.56
CA PRO A 40 -11.29 1.99 -2.73
C PRO A 40 -9.94 2.51 -3.23
N ILE A 41 -8.93 1.62 -3.27
CA ILE A 41 -7.58 1.99 -3.71
C ILE A 41 -7.58 2.04 -5.24
N GLN A 42 -7.24 3.19 -5.83
CA GLN A 42 -7.21 3.32 -7.28
C GLN A 42 -6.22 2.31 -7.88
N ALA A 43 -6.69 1.44 -8.76
CA ALA A 43 -5.85 0.43 -9.39
C ALA A 43 -5.55 0.79 -10.84
N ARG A 44 -4.31 0.59 -11.24
CA ARG A 44 -3.82 0.70 -12.59
C ARG A 44 -3.06 -0.56 -12.96
N VAL A 45 -3.68 -1.41 -13.77
CA VAL A 45 -3.05 -2.61 -14.31
C VAL A 45 -2.53 -2.33 -15.72
N GLU A 46 -1.42 -2.91 -16.09
CA GLU A 46 -0.92 -2.78 -17.46
C GLU A 46 -1.94 -3.31 -18.47
N ARG A 47 -2.35 -2.42 -19.40
CA ARG A 47 -3.28 -2.78 -20.46
C ARG A 47 -2.56 -3.54 -21.58
N LYS A 48 -2.99 -4.76 -21.85
CA LYS A 48 -2.49 -5.53 -22.99
C LYS A 48 -3.15 -5.06 -24.28
N ILE A 49 -2.43 -5.11 -25.39
CA ILE A 49 -2.89 -4.63 -26.72
C ILE A 49 -4.22 -5.29 -27.14
N TRP A 50 -4.43 -6.55 -26.78
CA TRP A 50 -5.63 -7.34 -27.11
C TRP A 50 -6.78 -7.16 -26.10
N MET A 51 -6.60 -6.34 -25.05
CA MET A 51 -7.59 -6.14 -24.00
C MET A 51 -8.57 -5.02 -24.37
N SER A 52 -9.87 -5.33 -24.38
CA SER A 52 -10.91 -4.31 -24.56
C SER A 52 -10.91 -3.30 -23.41
N GLU A 53 -11.44 -2.09 -23.67
CA GLU A 53 -11.57 -1.04 -22.65
C GLU A 53 -12.40 -1.51 -21.46
N GLU A 54 -13.55 -2.12 -21.74
CA GLU A 54 -14.44 -2.65 -20.72
C GLU A 54 -13.74 -3.65 -19.77
N LYS A 55 -13.01 -4.61 -20.36
CA LYS A 55 -12.25 -5.60 -19.58
C LYS A 55 -11.13 -4.94 -18.77
N TYR A 56 -10.49 -3.91 -19.31
CA TYR A 56 -9.47 -3.15 -18.61
C TYR A 56 -10.03 -2.41 -17.39
N LEU A 57 -11.16 -1.72 -17.55
CA LEU A 57 -11.85 -1.00 -16.48
C LEU A 57 -12.33 -1.96 -15.40
N GLU A 58 -12.93 -3.09 -15.78
CA GLU A 58 -13.36 -4.12 -14.83
C GLU A 58 -12.19 -4.72 -14.05
N LEU A 59 -11.05 -4.98 -14.69
CA LEU A 59 -9.86 -5.48 -14.03
C LEU A 59 -9.31 -4.47 -13.01
N ASN A 60 -9.28 -3.18 -13.35
CA ASN A 60 -8.89 -2.13 -12.43
C ASN A 60 -9.85 -2.05 -11.23
N ARG A 61 -11.18 -2.13 -11.48
CA ARG A 61 -12.18 -2.15 -10.42
C ARG A 61 -11.96 -3.32 -9.45
N LEU A 62 -11.81 -4.53 -9.98
CA LEU A 62 -11.54 -5.73 -9.17
C LEU A 62 -10.26 -5.61 -8.36
N LYS A 63 -9.19 -5.05 -8.95
CA LYS A 63 -7.92 -4.85 -8.25
C LYS A 63 -7.99 -3.75 -7.19
N SER A 64 -8.80 -2.72 -7.42
CA SER A 64 -9.11 -1.68 -6.43
C SER A 64 -9.76 -2.28 -5.17
N GLU A 65 -10.84 -3.03 -5.36
CA GLU A 65 -11.58 -3.68 -4.27
C GLU A 65 -10.73 -4.73 -3.53
N GLU A 66 -9.98 -5.54 -4.29
CA GLU A 66 -9.06 -6.52 -3.72
C GLU A 66 -7.99 -5.85 -2.83
N THR A 67 -7.43 -4.72 -3.29
CA THR A 67 -6.40 -3.99 -2.52
C THR A 67 -6.99 -3.36 -1.28
N GLN A 68 -8.15 -2.69 -1.37
CA GLN A 68 -8.90 -2.16 -0.22
C GLN A 68 -9.14 -3.25 0.83
N GLN A 69 -9.66 -4.40 0.41
CA GLN A 69 -9.94 -5.52 1.30
C GLN A 69 -8.68 -6.09 1.96
N ARG A 70 -7.52 -6.09 1.26
CA ARG A 70 -6.24 -6.53 1.83
C ARG A 70 -5.73 -5.56 2.89
N VAL A 71 -5.78 -4.25 2.60
CA VAL A 71 -5.38 -3.20 3.55
C VAL A 71 -6.26 -3.28 4.81
N TYR A 72 -7.58 -3.36 4.64
CA TYR A 72 -8.53 -3.54 5.73
C TYR A 72 -8.21 -4.76 6.61
N ARG A 73 -7.97 -5.95 6.00
CA ARG A 73 -7.63 -7.18 6.75
C ARG A 73 -6.36 -7.03 7.58
N TYR A 74 -5.34 -6.34 7.06
CA TYR A 74 -4.12 -6.09 7.82
C TYR A 74 -4.34 -5.11 8.97
N LEU A 75 -5.17 -4.07 8.79
CA LEU A 75 -5.56 -3.17 9.88
C LEU A 75 -6.36 -3.90 10.95
N GLN A 76 -7.33 -4.73 10.57
CA GLN A 76 -8.08 -5.60 11.47
C GLN A 76 -7.18 -6.53 12.30
N PHE A 77 -6.12 -7.06 11.67
CA PHE A 77 -5.14 -7.87 12.39
C PHE A 77 -4.42 -7.05 13.48
N TYR A 78 -4.07 -5.78 13.20
CA TYR A 78 -3.45 -4.89 14.20
C TYR A 78 -4.45 -4.45 15.28
N SER A 79 -5.70 -4.24 14.95
CA SER A 79 -6.76 -3.95 15.91
C SER A 79 -6.94 -5.10 16.89
N ARG A 80 -7.12 -6.34 16.39
CA ARG A 80 -7.25 -7.54 17.24
C ARG A 80 -6.06 -7.79 18.15
N ASN A 81 -4.88 -7.37 17.76
CA ASN A 81 -3.66 -7.50 18.56
C ASN A 81 -3.40 -6.30 19.50
N GLY A 82 -4.36 -5.38 19.65
CA GLY A 82 -4.26 -4.21 20.50
C GLY A 82 -3.18 -3.21 20.07
N SER A 83 -2.80 -3.21 18.79
CA SER A 83 -1.81 -2.26 18.24
C SER A 83 -2.45 -1.08 17.53
N LEU A 84 -3.73 -1.18 17.21
CA LEU A 84 -4.57 -0.15 16.62
C LEU A 84 -5.80 0.02 17.50
N HIS A 85 -6.02 1.21 18.04
CA HIS A 85 -7.15 1.52 18.90
C HIS A 85 -8.39 1.93 18.11
N ALA A 86 -8.20 2.59 16.96
CA ALA A 86 -9.31 3.03 16.11
C ALA A 86 -10.12 1.83 15.57
N GLU A 87 -11.42 1.99 15.55
CA GLU A 87 -12.33 1.10 14.81
C GLU A 87 -12.07 1.28 13.30
N VAL A 88 -11.95 0.18 12.58
CA VAL A 88 -11.79 0.19 11.12
C VAL A 88 -13.12 -0.18 10.48
N MET A 89 -13.71 0.77 9.77
CA MET A 89 -14.97 0.62 9.05
C MET A 89 -14.84 -0.47 7.97
N SER A 90 -15.85 -1.32 7.80
CA SER A 90 -15.80 -2.40 6.80
C SER A 90 -15.82 -1.85 5.38
N PRO A 91 -15.11 -2.49 4.42
CA PRO A 91 -15.16 -2.09 3.02
C PRO A 91 -16.56 -2.08 2.43
N GLU A 92 -17.43 -3.00 2.85
CA GLU A 92 -18.81 -3.10 2.41
C GLU A 92 -19.61 -1.86 2.82
N GLU A 93 -19.45 -1.40 4.07
CA GLU A 93 -20.10 -0.21 4.61
C GLU A 93 -19.57 1.04 3.91
N VAL A 94 -18.23 1.18 3.80
CA VAL A 94 -17.58 2.29 3.09
C VAL A 94 -18.10 2.39 1.65
N ASN A 95 -18.05 1.29 0.91
CA ASN A 95 -18.42 1.29 -0.52
C ASN A 95 -19.92 1.57 -0.71
N SER A 96 -20.79 1.08 0.20
CA SER A 96 -22.22 1.37 0.17
C SER A 96 -22.50 2.87 0.34
N MET A 97 -21.87 3.53 1.31
CA MET A 97 -22.04 4.96 1.55
C MET A 97 -21.47 5.81 0.41
N LEU A 98 -20.29 5.45 -0.10
CA LEU A 98 -19.67 6.11 -1.25
C LEU A 98 -20.54 6.01 -2.50
N HIS A 99 -21.05 4.81 -2.79
CA HIS A 99 -21.96 4.60 -3.92
C HIS A 99 -23.24 5.41 -3.78
N GLY A 100 -23.84 5.46 -2.59
CA GLY A 100 -25.02 6.27 -2.30
C GLY A 100 -24.80 7.78 -2.53
N ALA A 101 -23.57 8.26 -2.36
CA ALA A 101 -23.15 9.63 -2.62
C ALA A 101 -22.71 9.88 -4.09
N GLY A 102 -22.74 8.86 -4.96
CA GLY A 102 -22.34 8.95 -6.36
C GLY A 102 -20.82 8.93 -6.61
N TYR A 103 -20.02 8.55 -5.61
CA TYR A 103 -18.57 8.39 -5.78
C TYR A 103 -18.24 7.24 -6.75
N PRO A 104 -17.24 7.32 -7.63
CA PRO A 104 -16.26 8.41 -7.77
C PRO A 104 -16.68 9.57 -8.69
N ASN A 105 -17.88 9.56 -9.24
CA ASN A 105 -18.33 10.56 -10.23
C ASN A 105 -18.62 11.93 -9.60
N THR A 106 -18.84 11.99 -8.28
CA THR A 106 -18.97 13.23 -7.53
C THR A 106 -17.59 13.70 -7.05
N ASN A 107 -17.29 14.98 -7.25
CA ASN A 107 -16.00 15.57 -6.84
C ASN A 107 -16.01 15.86 -5.32
N LEU A 108 -15.92 14.82 -4.50
CA LEU A 108 -15.81 14.94 -3.04
C LEU A 108 -14.33 15.06 -2.64
N ASN A 109 -13.98 16.11 -1.92
CA ASN A 109 -12.66 16.23 -1.31
C ASN A 109 -12.53 15.32 -0.08
N ASN A 110 -11.32 15.11 0.41
CA ASN A 110 -11.04 14.20 1.53
C ASN A 110 -11.82 14.56 2.79
N ASN A 111 -12.01 15.85 3.08
CA ASN A 111 -12.78 16.28 4.25
C ASN A 111 -14.27 15.95 4.12
N ALA A 112 -14.85 16.14 2.93
CA ALA A 112 -16.22 15.74 2.62
C ALA A 112 -16.41 14.21 2.71
N LEU A 113 -15.39 13.42 2.29
CA LEU A 113 -15.39 11.97 2.43
C LEU A 113 -15.35 11.53 3.89
N CYS A 114 -14.51 12.15 4.73
CA CYS A 114 -14.50 11.90 6.17
C CYS A 114 -15.87 12.20 6.80
N SER A 115 -16.46 13.34 6.46
CA SER A 115 -17.79 13.75 6.96
C SER A 115 -18.88 12.78 6.51
N LEU A 116 -18.88 12.37 5.24
CA LEU A 116 -19.82 11.40 4.68
C LEU A 116 -19.75 10.06 5.41
N LEU A 117 -18.53 9.57 5.67
CA LEU A 117 -18.29 8.27 6.29
C LEU A 117 -18.37 8.31 7.82
N HIS A 118 -18.48 9.50 8.42
CA HIS A 118 -18.43 9.70 9.87
C HIS A 118 -17.18 9.11 10.51
N VAL A 119 -16.00 9.43 9.94
CA VAL A 119 -14.69 8.94 10.41
C VAL A 119 -13.72 10.08 10.68
N ASP A 120 -12.78 9.85 11.59
CA ASP A 120 -11.74 10.81 11.95
C ASP A 120 -10.62 10.86 10.91
N ALA A 121 -10.42 9.75 10.17
CA ALA A 121 -9.40 9.68 9.13
C ALA A 121 -9.77 8.69 8.02
N ILE A 122 -9.24 8.94 6.83
CA ILE A 122 -9.35 8.04 5.67
C ILE A 122 -7.98 7.60 5.19
N ILE A 123 -7.89 6.33 4.81
CA ILE A 123 -6.76 5.75 4.12
C ILE A 123 -7.16 5.61 2.65
N TYR A 124 -6.36 6.19 1.77
CA TYR A 124 -6.59 6.17 0.32
C TYR A 124 -5.27 5.99 -0.42
N GLY A 125 -5.30 5.81 -1.72
CA GLY A 125 -4.07 5.64 -2.48
C GLY A 125 -4.27 5.01 -3.83
N GLN A 126 -3.17 4.53 -4.39
CA GLN A 126 -3.14 3.88 -5.70
C GLN A 126 -2.24 2.64 -5.69
N ILE A 127 -2.58 1.69 -6.55
CA ILE A 127 -1.75 0.52 -6.82
C ILE A 127 -1.51 0.39 -8.32
N GLU A 128 -0.23 0.27 -8.71
CA GLU A 128 0.16 -0.04 -10.08
C GLU A 128 0.68 -1.47 -10.17
N ILE A 129 0.21 -2.21 -11.19
CA ILE A 129 0.61 -3.59 -11.45
C ILE A 129 1.09 -3.65 -12.91
N LEU A 130 2.40 -3.71 -13.07
CA LEU A 130 3.07 -3.63 -14.36
C LEU A 130 3.76 -4.94 -14.71
N GLU A 131 3.89 -5.20 -16.01
CA GLU A 131 4.61 -6.35 -16.59
C GLU A 131 5.56 -5.85 -17.69
N PRO A 132 6.68 -5.20 -17.30
CA PRO A 132 7.56 -4.52 -18.25
C PRO A 132 8.14 -5.45 -19.31
N ILE A 133 8.29 -6.72 -19.00
CA ILE A 133 8.76 -7.75 -19.93
C ILE A 133 7.88 -8.98 -19.74
N SER A 134 7.33 -9.53 -20.83
CA SER A 134 6.57 -10.78 -20.75
C SER A 134 7.45 -11.95 -20.32
N GLU A 135 6.87 -12.93 -19.63
CA GLU A 135 7.62 -14.12 -19.21
C GLU A 135 8.24 -14.87 -20.41
N ALA A 136 7.54 -14.93 -21.54
CA ALA A 136 8.06 -15.54 -22.77
C ALA A 136 9.30 -14.80 -23.31
N ALA A 137 9.29 -13.47 -23.31
CA ALA A 137 10.46 -12.68 -23.70
C ALA A 137 11.61 -12.85 -22.69
N ALA A 138 11.32 -12.89 -21.40
CA ALA A 138 12.32 -13.14 -20.38
C ALA A 138 12.96 -14.53 -20.51
N MET A 139 12.17 -15.56 -20.82
CA MET A 139 12.68 -16.91 -21.13
C MET A 139 13.61 -16.91 -22.33
N ALA A 140 13.21 -16.27 -23.44
CA ALA A 140 14.05 -16.17 -24.63
C ALA A 140 15.39 -15.50 -24.34
N PHE A 141 15.38 -14.38 -23.61
CA PHE A 141 16.60 -13.68 -23.20
C PHE A 141 17.50 -14.53 -22.27
N SER A 142 16.90 -15.20 -21.29
CA SER A 142 17.65 -16.04 -20.35
C SER A 142 18.32 -17.25 -21.02
N SER A 143 17.72 -17.77 -22.10
CA SER A 143 18.33 -18.84 -22.91
C SER A 143 19.56 -18.38 -23.69
N MET A 144 19.62 -17.09 -24.03
CA MET A 144 20.75 -16.50 -24.77
C MET A 144 21.85 -15.97 -23.83
N ASN A 145 21.51 -15.62 -22.60
CA ASN A 145 22.45 -15.03 -21.65
C ASN A 145 22.13 -15.46 -20.20
N SER A 146 22.77 -16.53 -19.74
CA SER A 146 22.45 -17.21 -18.47
C SER A 146 22.68 -16.38 -17.20
N ASN A 147 23.32 -15.20 -17.29
CA ASN A 147 23.65 -14.36 -16.14
C ASN A 147 22.75 -13.13 -15.97
N THR A 148 21.72 -12.98 -16.80
CA THR A 148 20.84 -11.80 -16.76
C THR A 148 19.53 -12.10 -16.05
N THR A 149 19.31 -11.45 -14.91
CA THR A 149 18.04 -11.51 -14.20
C THR A 149 17.13 -10.38 -14.70
N LEU A 150 16.02 -10.74 -15.34
CA LEU A 150 15.05 -9.78 -15.86
C LEU A 150 13.87 -9.59 -14.89
N ILE A 151 13.47 -8.34 -14.70
CA ILE A 151 12.26 -8.00 -13.93
C ILE A 151 11.07 -8.15 -14.87
N THR A 152 10.19 -9.10 -14.55
CA THR A 152 8.98 -9.40 -15.32
C THR A 152 7.73 -8.79 -14.70
N ASN A 153 7.75 -8.49 -13.40
CA ASN A 153 6.60 -7.97 -12.69
C ASN A 153 7.02 -6.83 -11.75
N ILE A 154 6.22 -5.78 -11.68
CA ILE A 154 6.36 -4.69 -10.72
C ILE A 154 5.00 -4.47 -10.08
N VAL A 155 4.96 -4.39 -8.76
CA VAL A 155 3.79 -3.96 -8.00
C VAL A 155 4.22 -2.80 -7.12
N GLU A 156 3.59 -1.66 -7.33
CA GLU A 156 3.81 -0.43 -6.59
C GLU A 156 2.53 -0.02 -5.89
N LEU A 157 2.62 0.33 -4.61
CA LEU A 157 1.49 0.74 -3.79
C LEU A 157 1.85 2.01 -3.05
N ASP A 158 1.08 3.07 -3.30
CA ASP A 158 1.09 4.30 -2.54
C ASP A 158 -0.12 4.34 -1.63
N LEU A 159 0.10 4.46 -0.33
CA LEU A 159 -0.96 4.69 0.65
C LEU A 159 -0.74 5.99 1.39
N MET A 160 -1.82 6.73 1.56
CA MET A 160 -1.88 8.01 2.23
C MET A 160 -2.89 7.96 3.37
N LEU A 161 -2.61 8.67 4.46
CA LEU A 161 -3.50 8.86 5.59
C LEU A 161 -3.86 10.34 5.70
N TYR A 162 -5.15 10.64 5.61
CA TYR A 162 -5.70 11.97 5.79
C TYR A 162 -6.41 12.07 7.12
N ASP A 163 -6.13 13.11 7.89
CA ASP A 163 -6.78 13.44 9.15
C ASP A 163 -7.84 14.52 8.94
N ALA A 164 -9.07 14.24 9.37
CA ALA A 164 -10.20 15.16 9.22
C ALA A 164 -10.07 16.40 10.11
N ASN A 165 -9.48 16.27 11.31
CA ASN A 165 -9.37 17.36 12.26
C ASN A 165 -8.40 18.45 11.81
N SER A 166 -7.22 18.05 11.31
CA SER A 166 -6.25 18.97 10.74
C SER A 166 -6.53 19.33 9.28
N ALA A 167 -7.46 18.63 8.64
CA ALA A 167 -7.77 18.73 7.21
C ALA A 167 -6.52 18.57 6.31
N THR A 168 -5.58 17.69 6.69
CA THR A 168 -4.32 17.48 5.99
C THR A 168 -3.97 16.00 5.84
N GLN A 169 -3.13 15.69 4.85
CA GLN A 169 -2.44 14.42 4.78
C GLN A 169 -1.33 14.39 5.83
N ILE A 170 -1.39 13.42 6.73
CA ILE A 170 -0.45 13.32 7.86
C ILE A 170 0.62 12.23 7.67
N TRP A 171 0.42 11.31 6.73
CA TRP A 171 1.34 10.22 6.46
C TRP A 171 1.16 9.71 5.04
N ASP A 172 2.25 9.28 4.42
CA ASP A 172 2.24 8.48 3.20
C ASP A 172 3.34 7.42 3.19
N SER A 173 3.16 6.42 2.34
CA SER A 173 4.15 5.36 2.15
C SER A 173 4.07 4.76 0.77
N GLU A 174 5.16 4.85 0.05
CA GLU A 174 5.41 4.15 -1.20
C GLU A 174 6.06 2.79 -0.93
N GLN A 175 5.52 1.74 -1.53
CA GLN A 175 6.02 0.38 -1.43
C GLN A 175 6.17 -0.22 -2.82
N ILE A 176 7.39 -0.55 -3.20
CA ILE A 176 7.67 -1.19 -4.50
C ILE A 176 8.13 -2.62 -4.28
N ASN A 177 7.60 -3.53 -5.08
CA ASN A 177 8.05 -4.91 -5.17
C ASN A 177 8.34 -5.26 -6.63
N ARG A 178 9.56 -5.70 -6.90
CA ARG A 178 10.02 -6.11 -8.23
C ARG A 178 10.20 -7.63 -8.24
N GLY A 179 9.53 -8.29 -9.15
CA GLY A 179 9.54 -9.74 -9.32
C GLY A 179 10.26 -10.17 -10.58
N GLN A 180 10.99 -11.25 -10.47
CA GLN A 180 11.62 -11.92 -11.59
C GLN A 180 10.64 -12.92 -12.23
N MET A 181 11.06 -13.58 -13.31
CA MET A 181 10.33 -14.67 -13.95
C MET A 181 9.84 -15.71 -12.93
N GLY A 182 8.57 -16.10 -13.02
CA GLY A 182 7.91 -17.00 -12.07
C GLY A 182 7.40 -16.32 -10.80
N SER A 183 7.58 -15.01 -10.62
CA SER A 183 7.00 -14.29 -9.47
C SER A 183 5.49 -14.13 -9.62
N ILE A 184 4.75 -14.44 -8.55
CA ILE A 184 3.30 -14.36 -8.52
C ILE A 184 2.86 -12.94 -8.10
N LYS A 185 2.23 -12.20 -9.03
CA LYS A 185 1.75 -10.81 -8.80
C LYS A 185 0.88 -10.68 -7.55
N GLU A 186 0.03 -11.65 -7.29
CA GLU A 186 -0.83 -11.66 -6.10
C GLU A 186 -0.03 -11.72 -4.78
N ASN A 187 1.05 -12.48 -4.73
CA ASN A 187 1.93 -12.53 -3.57
C ASN A 187 2.71 -11.22 -3.41
N MET A 188 3.11 -10.60 -4.51
CA MET A 188 3.75 -9.28 -4.50
C MET A 188 2.79 -8.21 -3.98
N GLN A 189 1.53 -8.20 -4.43
CA GLN A 189 0.48 -7.32 -3.93
C GLN A 189 0.24 -7.51 -2.42
N LYS A 190 0.16 -8.77 -1.95
CA LYS A 190 0.07 -9.08 -0.51
C LYS A 190 1.24 -8.47 0.27
N GLN A 191 2.45 -8.57 -0.25
CA GLN A 191 3.65 -8.07 0.42
C GLN A 191 3.67 -6.54 0.51
N VAL A 192 3.35 -5.81 -0.56
CA VAL A 192 3.33 -4.34 -0.53
C VAL A 192 2.24 -3.83 0.42
N CYS A 193 1.02 -4.39 0.39
CA CYS A 193 -0.05 -4.05 1.34
C CYS A 193 0.37 -4.30 2.79
N ARG A 194 0.96 -5.46 3.08
CA ARG A 194 1.44 -5.80 4.42
C ARG A 194 2.53 -4.85 4.91
N ARG A 195 3.48 -4.48 4.03
CA ARG A 195 4.55 -3.54 4.36
C ARG A 195 4.02 -2.14 4.63
N ALA A 196 3.12 -1.63 3.76
CA ALA A 196 2.50 -0.33 3.91
C ALA A 196 1.78 -0.23 5.25
N VAL A 197 0.84 -1.14 5.54
CA VAL A 197 0.09 -1.14 6.81
C VAL A 197 1.00 -1.30 8.02
N ARG A 198 2.05 -2.13 7.93
CA ARG A 198 3.04 -2.26 9.02
C ARG A 198 3.80 -0.96 9.29
N ASN A 199 3.92 -0.09 8.30
CA ASN A 199 4.62 1.19 8.41
C ASN A 199 3.70 2.34 8.86
N MET A 200 2.39 2.12 8.96
CA MET A 200 1.44 3.14 9.43
C MET A 200 1.68 3.55 10.88
N PRO A 201 1.37 4.81 11.24
CA PRO A 201 1.58 5.33 12.59
C PRO A 201 0.69 4.66 13.65
N TYR A 202 -0.34 3.92 13.26
CA TYR A 202 -1.15 3.08 14.15
C TYR A 202 -0.41 1.87 14.71
N ASN A 203 0.68 1.42 14.08
CA ASN A 203 1.39 0.23 14.52
C ASN A 203 2.42 0.54 15.61
N LEU A 204 1.97 0.63 16.85
CA LEU A 204 2.79 0.92 18.03
C LEU A 204 3.82 -0.18 18.35
N LYS A 205 3.73 -1.37 17.75
CA LYS A 205 4.75 -2.43 17.91
C LYS A 205 6.04 -2.12 17.14
N LYS A 206 6.00 -1.22 16.16
CA LYS A 206 7.19 -0.78 15.43
C LYS A 206 8.02 0.13 16.33
N ASN A 207 9.29 -0.15 16.51
CA ASN A 207 10.20 0.57 17.41
C ASN A 207 10.15 2.10 17.25
N ARG A 208 10.02 2.58 16.00
CA ARG A 208 9.89 4.00 15.65
C ARG A 208 8.69 4.65 16.34
N TYR A 209 7.51 4.08 16.25
CA TYR A 209 6.29 4.63 16.82
C TYR A 209 6.12 4.28 18.29
N LYS A 210 6.65 3.15 18.73
CA LYS A 210 6.65 2.75 20.15
C LYS A 210 7.44 3.75 21.01
N LYS A 211 8.57 4.25 20.51
CA LYS A 211 9.36 5.26 21.21
C LYS A 211 8.57 6.57 21.34
N ALA A 212 8.04 7.10 20.22
CA ALA A 212 7.24 8.32 20.22
C ALA A 212 6.01 8.22 21.14
N TYR A 213 5.30 7.09 21.12
CA TYR A 213 4.15 6.84 21.97
C TYR A 213 4.52 6.84 23.49
N ARG A 214 5.66 6.26 23.85
CA ARG A 214 6.14 6.27 25.24
C ARG A 214 6.51 7.67 25.69
N GLU A 215 7.23 8.42 24.88
CA GLU A 215 7.62 9.81 25.18
C GLU A 215 6.39 10.70 25.42
N MET A 216 5.31 10.51 24.64
CA MET A 216 4.06 11.25 24.81
C MET A 216 3.32 10.90 26.10
N ASN A 217 3.39 9.66 26.58
CA ASN A 217 2.65 9.17 27.74
C ASN A 217 3.50 9.08 29.02
N GLY A 218 4.75 9.57 28.97
CA GLY A 218 5.62 9.64 30.16
C GLY A 218 6.16 8.29 30.66
N PHE A 219 6.31 7.29 29.74
CA PHE A 219 6.87 5.96 30.04
C PHE A 219 8.28 5.79 29.51
#